data_81fc7c3a29dd79727dbd1b4f8987b1ce
#
_entry.id   81fc7c3a29dd79727dbd1b4f8987b1ce
#
_cell.length_a   1.000
_cell.length_b   1.000
_cell.length_c   1.000
_cell.angle_alpha   90.00
_cell.angle_beta   90.00
_cell.angle_gamma   90.00
#
_symmetry.space_group_name_H-M   'P 1'
#
loop_
_entity.id
_entity.type
_entity.pdbx_description
1 polymer ?
#
loop_
_entity_poly.entity_id
_entity_poly.type
_entity_poly.pdbx_seq_one_letter_code
_entity_poly.pdbx_strand_id
1 'polypeptide(L)'
;MNGASVKVYSVANDGSKQVSAHFKVREFQCHDKSDTVFISDALVTVLEKIRAHFGKPVHINSGYRTDAYNSRTKDAAKFSQHKYGLAADIHIDGVTPKEIAAYAEKLLPNTGGIGIYKSFCHVDVRKAKSRWNG
;
A
#
# COMPACT_ATOMS: atom_id res chain seq x y z
N MET A 1 -13.44 3.35 15.11
CA MET A 1 -13.13 3.25 13.73
C MET A 1 -11.65 2.95 13.59
N ASN A 2 -11.30 2.33 12.64
CA ASN A 2 -9.99 1.76 12.47
C ASN A 2 -8.97 2.67 11.81
N GLY A 3 -9.15 3.94 11.80
CA GLY A 3 -8.19 4.84 11.19
C GLY A 3 -8.09 4.72 9.67
N ALA A 4 -9.09 4.14 9.05
CA ALA A 4 -9.09 3.99 7.60
C ALA A 4 -9.59 5.27 6.90
N SER A 5 -9.22 6.43 7.44
CA SER A 5 -9.55 7.71 6.82
C SER A 5 -8.84 7.80 5.47
N VAL A 6 -9.61 7.89 4.40
CA VAL A 6 -9.09 7.94 3.03
C VAL A 6 -9.22 9.35 2.50
N LYS A 7 -8.11 9.89 2.01
CA LYS A 7 -8.08 11.20 1.37
C LYS A 7 -8.01 11.04 -0.13
N VAL A 8 -8.57 11.99 -0.86
CA VAL A 8 -8.58 11.99 -2.32
C VAL A 8 -7.66 13.09 -2.81
N TYR A 9 -6.78 12.73 -3.75
CA TYR A 9 -5.81 13.66 -4.33
C TYR A 9 -5.90 13.66 -5.85
N SER A 10 -5.36 14.73 -6.44
CA SER A 10 -5.16 14.85 -7.89
C SER A 10 -3.66 14.84 -8.16
N VAL A 11 -3.18 13.93 -8.98
CA VAL A 11 -1.75 13.89 -9.31
C VAL A 11 -1.31 15.18 -10.01
N ALA A 12 -2.15 15.75 -10.87
CA ALA A 12 -1.82 17.00 -11.56
C ALA A 12 -1.60 18.15 -10.58
N ASN A 13 -2.39 18.21 -9.51
CA ASN A 13 -2.32 19.29 -8.52
C ASN A 13 -1.41 18.94 -7.34
N ASP A 14 -1.40 17.68 -6.92
CA ASP A 14 -0.80 17.24 -5.65
C ASP A 14 0.31 16.22 -5.81
N GLY A 15 0.70 15.85 -7.03
CA GLY A 15 1.63 14.74 -7.27
C GLY A 15 2.93 14.83 -6.49
N SER A 16 3.49 16.03 -6.35
CA SER A 16 4.74 16.24 -5.61
C SER A 16 4.52 16.53 -4.13
N LYS A 17 3.26 16.59 -3.68
CA LYS A 17 2.93 16.85 -2.28
C LYS A 17 3.31 15.65 -1.41
N GLN A 18 3.91 15.91 -0.27
CA GLN A 18 4.22 14.88 0.72
C GLN A 18 2.94 14.50 1.46
N VAL A 19 2.66 13.20 1.54
CA VAL A 19 1.61 12.70 2.42
C VAL A 19 2.19 12.37 3.80
N SER A 20 3.50 12.23 3.87
CA SER A 20 4.26 11.96 5.09
C SER A 20 5.74 12.28 4.83
N ALA A 21 6.59 12.05 5.82
CA ALA A 21 8.01 12.38 5.74
C ALA A 21 8.70 11.74 4.51
N HIS A 22 8.31 10.52 4.12
CA HIS A 22 9.02 9.77 3.07
C HIS A 22 8.18 9.39 1.86
N PHE A 23 6.90 9.79 1.80
CA PHE A 23 6.02 9.39 0.71
C PHE A 23 5.29 10.58 0.08
N LYS A 24 5.18 10.56 -1.24
CA LYS A 24 4.48 11.58 -2.02
C LYS A 24 3.25 10.98 -2.69
N VAL A 25 2.27 11.82 -3.00
CA VAL A 25 1.02 11.41 -3.65
C VAL A 25 1.28 10.57 -4.90
N ARG A 26 2.19 11.01 -5.78
CA ARG A 26 2.42 10.32 -7.05
C ARG A 26 2.93 8.88 -6.91
N GLU A 27 3.50 8.52 -5.76
CA GLU A 27 3.97 7.15 -5.54
C GLU A 27 2.81 6.16 -5.45
N PHE A 28 1.61 6.65 -5.17
CA PHE A 28 0.41 5.83 -5.02
C PHE A 28 -0.45 5.82 -6.29
N GLN A 29 -0.05 6.54 -7.34
CA GLN A 29 -0.83 6.66 -8.57
C GLN A 29 -1.06 5.29 -9.22
N CYS A 30 -2.29 5.07 -9.72
CA CYS A 30 -2.60 3.88 -10.49
C CYS A 30 -1.75 3.85 -11.77
N HIS A 31 -1.36 2.65 -12.19
CA HIS A 31 -0.51 2.49 -13.38
C HIS A 31 -1.22 2.90 -14.69
N ASP A 32 -2.54 3.03 -14.68
CA ASP A 32 -3.28 3.53 -15.84
C ASP A 32 -3.16 5.06 -16.01
N LYS A 33 -2.40 5.71 -15.11
CA LYS A 33 -2.14 7.16 -15.11
C LYS A 33 -3.37 8.01 -14.81
N SER A 34 -4.40 7.44 -14.20
CA SER A 34 -5.56 8.20 -13.75
C SER A 34 -5.12 9.26 -12.74
N ASP A 35 -5.72 10.44 -12.84
CA ASP A 35 -5.35 11.59 -12.01
C ASP A 35 -5.80 11.46 -10.56
N THR A 36 -6.97 10.88 -10.32
CA THR A 36 -7.50 10.69 -8.97
C THR A 36 -6.75 9.58 -8.25
N VAL A 37 -6.37 9.83 -6.98
CA VAL A 37 -5.67 8.85 -6.14
C VAL A 37 -6.31 8.85 -4.75
N PHE A 38 -6.68 7.67 -4.27
CA PHE A 38 -7.16 7.48 -2.90
C PHE A 38 -6.02 6.94 -2.04
N ILE A 39 -5.78 7.57 -0.89
CA ILE A 39 -4.70 7.16 0.02
C ILE A 39 -5.21 7.20 1.46
N SER A 40 -5.17 6.05 2.14
CA SER A 40 -5.53 5.94 3.56
C SER A 40 -4.41 6.49 4.44
N ASP A 41 -4.77 7.33 5.41
CA ASP A 41 -3.81 7.83 6.40
C ASP A 41 -3.23 6.68 7.23
N ALA A 42 -4.04 5.69 7.56
CA ALA A 42 -3.59 4.52 8.33
C ALA A 42 -2.55 3.71 7.54
N LEU A 43 -2.74 3.56 6.23
CA LEU A 43 -1.78 2.89 5.37
C LEU A 43 -0.44 3.63 5.39
N VAL A 44 -0.48 4.95 5.24
CA VAL A 44 0.74 5.77 5.25
C VAL A 44 1.49 5.62 6.57
N THR A 45 0.77 5.57 7.69
CA THR A 45 1.37 5.37 9.01
C THR A 45 2.12 4.04 9.08
N VAL A 46 1.51 2.97 8.57
CA VAL A 46 2.15 1.64 8.53
C VAL A 46 3.41 1.68 7.66
N LEU A 47 3.31 2.30 6.48
CA LEU A 47 4.46 2.40 5.57
C LEU A 47 5.60 3.20 6.18
N GLU A 48 5.31 4.28 6.90
CA GLU A 48 6.35 5.06 7.56
C GLU A 48 7.04 4.27 8.67
N LYS A 49 6.29 3.47 9.41
CA LYS A 49 6.89 2.60 10.45
C LYS A 49 7.80 1.54 9.84
N ILE A 50 7.40 0.97 8.71
CA ILE A 50 8.24 0.02 7.97
C ILE A 50 9.52 0.72 7.49
N ARG A 51 9.38 1.92 6.93
CA ARG A 51 10.50 2.73 6.47
C ARG A 51 11.50 3.00 7.60
N ALA A 52 11.01 3.37 8.77
CA ALA A 52 11.84 3.66 9.93
C ALA A 52 12.54 2.41 10.45
N HIS A 53 11.84 1.28 10.49
CA HIS A 53 12.40 0.03 11.00
C HIS A 53 13.59 -0.46 10.17
N PHE A 54 13.43 -0.49 8.84
CA PHE A 54 14.50 -0.99 7.97
C PHE A 54 15.53 0.06 7.62
N GLY A 55 15.24 1.34 7.83
CA GLY A 55 16.17 2.44 7.56
C GLY A 55 16.53 2.59 6.09
N LYS A 56 15.69 2.12 5.19
CA LYS A 56 15.91 2.12 3.73
C LYS A 56 14.66 2.59 3.00
N PRO A 57 14.82 3.13 1.78
CA PRO A 57 13.66 3.53 0.99
C PRO A 57 12.69 2.37 0.78
N VAL A 58 11.41 2.66 0.94
CA VAL A 58 10.31 1.73 0.64
C VAL A 58 9.77 2.11 -0.73
N HIS A 59 9.83 1.18 -1.68
CA HIS A 59 9.33 1.41 -3.03
C HIS A 59 7.92 0.85 -3.15
N ILE A 60 7.00 1.66 -3.66
CA ILE A 60 5.61 1.24 -3.86
C ILE A 60 5.48 0.74 -5.30
N ASN A 61 5.32 -0.59 -5.45
CA ASN A 61 5.12 -1.22 -6.75
C ASN A 61 3.70 -0.96 -7.27
N SER A 62 2.72 -0.95 -6.35
CA SER A 62 1.32 -0.71 -6.69
C SER A 62 0.63 -0.14 -5.47
N GLY A 63 0.03 1.05 -5.61
CA GLY A 63 -0.76 1.67 -4.56
C GLY A 63 -2.24 1.61 -4.92
N TYR A 64 -2.85 2.76 -5.17
CA TYR A 64 -4.25 2.83 -5.59
C TYR A 64 -4.45 2.19 -6.96
N ARG A 65 -5.57 1.49 -7.12
CA ARG A 65 -6.00 0.97 -8.43
C ARG A 65 -7.41 1.44 -8.72
N THR A 66 -7.63 1.98 -9.92
CA THR A 66 -8.98 2.27 -10.38
C THR A 66 -9.72 0.95 -10.58
N ASP A 67 -11.04 1.00 -10.55
CA ASP A 67 -11.85 -0.19 -10.81
C ASP A 67 -11.54 -0.80 -12.17
N ALA A 68 -11.41 0.05 -13.20
CA ALA A 68 -11.09 -0.39 -14.55
C ALA A 68 -9.73 -1.09 -14.63
N TYR A 69 -8.70 -0.51 -14.01
CA TYR A 69 -7.38 -1.10 -14.01
C TYR A 69 -7.36 -2.43 -13.25
N ASN A 70 -8.01 -2.47 -12.08
CA ASN A 70 -8.09 -3.70 -11.27
C ASN A 70 -8.77 -4.83 -12.04
N SER A 71 -9.83 -4.52 -12.78
CA SER A 71 -10.55 -5.52 -13.60
C SER A 71 -9.65 -6.14 -14.66
N ARG A 72 -8.67 -5.41 -15.18
CA ARG A 72 -7.73 -5.89 -16.20
C ARG A 72 -6.48 -6.54 -15.61
N THR A 73 -6.28 -6.42 -14.29
CA THR A 73 -5.08 -6.97 -13.64
C THR A 73 -5.27 -8.47 -13.42
N LYS A 74 -4.36 -9.26 -13.95
CA LYS A 74 -4.40 -10.71 -13.79
C LYS A 74 -4.38 -11.10 -12.31
N ASP A 75 -5.26 -11.99 -11.94
CA ASP A 75 -5.38 -12.52 -10.57
C ASP A 75 -5.73 -11.49 -9.51
N ALA A 76 -6.16 -10.29 -9.91
CA ALA A 76 -6.61 -9.29 -8.95
C ALA A 76 -7.98 -9.68 -8.39
N ALA A 77 -8.15 -9.52 -7.09
CA ALA A 77 -9.44 -9.76 -6.44
C ALA A 77 -10.45 -8.70 -6.87
N LYS A 78 -11.71 -9.10 -7.05
CA LYS A 78 -12.80 -8.18 -7.40
C LYS A 78 -12.93 -7.04 -6.39
N PHE A 79 -12.76 -7.34 -5.10
CA PHE A 79 -12.83 -6.36 -4.01
C PHE A 79 -11.43 -6.10 -3.44
N SER A 80 -10.44 -5.94 -4.31
CA SER A 80 -9.07 -5.63 -3.91
C SER A 80 -9.01 -4.39 -3.03
N GLN A 81 -8.24 -4.45 -1.96
CA GLN A 81 -8.03 -3.30 -1.06
C GLN A 81 -7.33 -2.14 -1.77
N HIS A 82 -6.59 -2.41 -2.84
CA HIS A 82 -5.98 -1.37 -3.69
C HIS A 82 -7.04 -0.42 -4.27
N LYS A 83 -8.23 -0.91 -4.56
CA LYS A 83 -9.32 -0.11 -5.11
C LYS A 83 -9.85 0.95 -4.15
N TYR A 84 -9.59 0.77 -2.87
CA TYR A 84 -10.11 1.67 -1.83
C TYR A 84 -9.03 2.56 -1.24
N GLY A 85 -7.81 2.50 -1.77
CA GLY A 85 -6.69 3.27 -1.24
C GLY A 85 -6.15 2.72 0.09
N LEU A 86 -6.44 1.47 0.41
CA LEU A 86 -6.08 0.85 1.69
C LEU A 86 -4.85 -0.05 1.60
N ALA A 87 -4.31 -0.28 0.42
CA ALA A 87 -3.26 -1.27 0.19
C ALA A 87 -2.08 -0.73 -0.59
N ALA A 88 -0.92 -1.30 -0.33
CA ALA A 88 0.29 -1.09 -1.13
C ALA A 88 1.06 -2.39 -1.25
N ASP A 89 1.57 -2.63 -2.45
CA ASP A 89 2.55 -3.69 -2.70
C ASP A 89 3.91 -3.01 -2.69
N ILE A 90 4.81 -3.45 -1.83
CA ILE A 90 6.07 -2.74 -1.59
C ILE A 90 7.27 -3.67 -1.68
N HIS A 91 8.44 -3.09 -1.98
CA HIS A 91 9.71 -3.78 -1.84
C HIS A 91 10.76 -2.84 -1.28
N ILE A 92 11.79 -3.42 -0.68
CA ILE A 92 12.92 -2.69 -0.10
C ILE A 92 14.18 -3.41 -0.57
N ASP A 93 15.10 -2.67 -1.17
CA ASP A 93 16.36 -3.25 -1.67
C ASP A 93 17.13 -3.90 -0.52
N GLY A 94 17.52 -5.14 -0.70
CA GLY A 94 18.28 -5.88 0.30
C GLY A 94 17.43 -6.47 1.44
N VAL A 95 16.10 -6.33 1.38
CA VAL A 95 15.19 -6.88 2.38
C VAL A 95 14.21 -7.80 1.66
N THR A 96 14.02 -9.02 2.16
CA THR A 96 13.09 -9.96 1.52
C THR A 96 11.65 -9.61 1.82
N PRO A 97 10.70 -9.98 0.95
CA PRO A 97 9.27 -9.82 1.24
C PRO A 97 8.86 -10.49 2.56
N LYS A 98 9.46 -11.62 2.86
CA LYS A 98 9.20 -12.34 4.12
C LYS A 98 9.63 -11.54 5.33
N GLU A 99 10.77 -10.85 5.26
CA GLU A 99 11.25 -9.98 6.33
C GLU A 99 10.33 -8.77 6.52
N ILE A 100 9.86 -8.19 5.41
CA ILE A 100 8.89 -7.08 5.48
C ILE A 100 7.61 -7.57 6.15
N ALA A 101 7.11 -8.74 5.74
CA ALA A 101 5.88 -9.31 6.30
C ALA A 101 6.02 -9.59 7.80
N ALA A 102 7.18 -10.06 8.25
CA ALA A 102 7.41 -10.35 9.67
C ALA A 102 7.30 -9.07 10.51
N TYR A 103 7.79 -7.96 10.02
CA TYR A 103 7.66 -6.69 10.73
C TYR A 103 6.24 -6.15 10.64
N ALA A 104 5.61 -6.25 9.46
CA ALA A 104 4.22 -5.83 9.28
C ALA A 104 3.29 -6.58 10.24
N GLU A 105 3.57 -7.85 10.51
CA GLU A 105 2.81 -8.66 11.45
C GLU A 105 2.82 -8.05 12.85
N LYS A 106 3.94 -7.47 13.25
CA LYS A 106 4.04 -6.79 14.56
C LYS A 106 3.21 -5.52 14.60
N LEU A 107 3.06 -4.83 13.46
CA LEU A 107 2.27 -3.61 13.38
C LEU A 107 0.77 -3.92 13.32
N LEU A 108 0.40 -5.04 12.73
CA LEU A 108 -0.99 -5.42 12.44
C LEU A 108 -1.28 -6.84 12.94
N PRO A 109 -1.14 -7.10 14.25
CA PRO A 109 -1.25 -8.46 14.75
C PRO A 109 -2.66 -9.04 14.64
N ASN A 110 -3.69 -8.21 14.69
CA ASN A 110 -5.09 -8.64 14.73
C ASN A 110 -5.94 -8.09 13.59
N THR A 111 -5.37 -7.32 12.70
CA THR A 111 -6.09 -6.69 11.59
C THR A 111 -5.20 -6.68 10.36
N GLY A 112 -5.73 -6.09 9.27
CA GLY A 112 -4.96 -5.85 8.07
C GLY A 112 -4.66 -7.08 7.24
N GLY A 113 -4.28 -6.84 6.01
CA GLY A 113 -3.87 -7.89 5.08
C GLY A 113 -2.36 -7.87 4.90
N ILE A 114 -1.73 -9.04 4.92
CA ILE A 114 -0.31 -9.20 4.64
C ILE A 114 -0.16 -10.38 3.70
N GLY A 115 0.41 -10.12 2.51
CA GLY A 115 0.65 -11.13 1.51
C GLY A 115 2.13 -11.19 1.15
N ILE A 116 2.71 -12.39 1.12
CA ILE A 116 4.11 -12.58 0.77
C ILE A 116 4.18 -13.08 -0.67
N TYR A 117 4.85 -12.30 -1.53
CA TYR A 117 5.06 -12.66 -2.93
C TYR A 117 6.55 -12.83 -3.20
N LYS A 118 6.89 -13.28 -4.38
CA LYS A 118 8.28 -13.55 -4.74
C LYS A 118 9.16 -12.31 -4.67
N SER A 119 8.66 -11.18 -5.14
CA SER A 119 9.45 -9.94 -5.26
C SER A 119 8.91 -8.76 -4.49
N PHE A 120 7.80 -8.91 -3.77
CA PHE A 120 7.20 -7.82 -3.00
C PHE A 120 6.34 -8.36 -1.87
N CYS A 121 5.98 -7.47 -0.96
CA CYS A 121 5.05 -7.77 0.13
C CYS A 121 3.83 -6.88 -0.03
N HIS A 122 2.64 -7.48 0.04
CA HIS A 122 1.38 -6.73 0.08
C HIS A 122 1.07 -6.39 1.55
N VAL A 123 0.74 -5.13 1.81
CA VAL A 123 0.23 -4.70 3.12
C VAL A 123 -1.02 -3.87 2.93
N ASP A 124 -2.03 -4.08 3.77
CA ASP A 124 -3.23 -3.25 3.75
C ASP A 124 -3.80 -3.09 5.15
N VAL A 125 -4.67 -2.09 5.29
CA VAL A 125 -5.24 -1.71 6.59
C VAL A 125 -6.72 -2.06 6.70
N ARG A 126 -7.15 -3.15 6.06
CA ARG A 126 -8.52 -3.65 6.23
C ARG A 126 -8.79 -4.01 7.68
N LYS A 127 -10.05 -4.03 8.06
CA LYS A 127 -10.42 -4.35 9.44
C LYS A 127 -10.17 -5.82 9.80
N ALA A 128 -10.56 -6.73 8.92
CA ALA A 128 -10.43 -8.15 9.16
C ALA A 128 -9.01 -8.63 8.86
N LYS A 129 -8.46 -9.45 9.73
CA LYS A 129 -7.12 -10.02 9.53
C LYS A 129 -7.12 -10.97 8.34
N SER A 130 -6.14 -10.82 7.46
CA SER A 130 -5.95 -11.72 6.32
C SER A 130 -4.46 -11.93 6.08
N ARG A 131 -4.06 -13.19 5.86
CA ARG A 131 -2.66 -13.57 5.63
C ARG A 131 -2.60 -14.59 4.50
N TRP A 132 -1.67 -14.39 3.57
CA TRP A 132 -1.53 -15.32 2.45
C TRP A 132 -0.15 -15.27 1.81
N ASN A 133 0.14 -16.29 1.00
CA ASN A 133 1.32 -16.33 0.14
C ASN A 133 0.84 -16.30 -1.31
N GLY A 134 1.46 -15.43 -2.09
CA GLY A 134 1.10 -15.27 -3.50
C GLY A 134 2.02 -16.03 -4.44
#